data_20f836300e8270836f25cfc6de24d62d
#
_entry.id   20f836300e8270836f25cfc6de24d62d
#
_cell.length_a   1.000
_cell.length_b   1.000
_cell.length_c   1.000
_cell.angle_alpha   90.00
_cell.angle_beta   90.00
_cell.angle_gamma   90.00
#
_symmetry.space_group_name_H-M   'P 1'
#
loop_
_entity.id
_entity.type
_entity.pdbx_description
1 polymer ?
#
loop_
_entity_poly.entity_id
_entity_poly.type
_entity_poly.pdbx_seq_one_letter_code
_entity_poly.pdbx_strand_id
1 'polypeptide(L)'
;MNQQCDNGAVLDLPRSGLDLPSWRAAIGSSVVPLDIQAEGGIPFRGHLRSSTVDDVGLFQLVTTPHRVTRTPGLISADDARFYKISLQLAGRGILEQDGRRASLGPGDLAIYDTHRPYRLHFAEPSQAMVMIFPQEMVDLAPEEVAQVTASCFPQDRGFGRMINPFFMELGRDLDQLSSTYSARLVHLALDLMVTMLSQELDERHAAEASSSRHLGREIREHILRHLGDEDLSPASIAAAHYISVRHLYTIFSAEGQTVSAWIRSRRLEHIRRDLADPLLADRPISAVAGRWGLHDAAHFSRVFKAEFGESPSAYRRRHQAPALSLAG
;
A
#
# COMPACT_ATOMS: atom_id res chain seq x y z
N MET A 1 -41.58 15.84 5.21
CA MET A 1 -41.70 15.29 3.84
C MET A 1 -40.34 14.69 3.50
N ASN A 2 -40.18 13.42 3.87
CA ASN A 2 -38.97 12.64 3.73
C ASN A 2 -38.83 12.17 2.27
N GLN A 3 -37.84 12.66 1.54
CA GLN A 3 -37.38 11.99 0.34
C GLN A 3 -36.06 11.30 0.68
N GLN A 4 -36.15 10.06 1.04
CA GLN A 4 -35.07 9.09 1.08
C GLN A 4 -34.81 8.72 -0.39
N CYS A 5 -33.74 9.26 -0.96
CA CYS A 5 -33.23 8.80 -2.24
C CYS A 5 -32.51 7.46 -2.01
N ASP A 6 -33.29 6.39 -2.13
CA ASP A 6 -32.77 5.02 -2.22
C ASP A 6 -32.23 4.82 -3.65
N ASN A 7 -30.97 5.18 -3.87
CA ASN A 7 -30.28 5.00 -5.14
C ASN A 7 -29.55 3.65 -5.12
N GLY A 8 -30.28 2.58 -4.87
CA GLY A 8 -29.85 1.21 -5.11
C GLY A 8 -29.73 0.97 -6.61
N ALA A 9 -28.61 1.33 -7.21
CA ALA A 9 -28.29 0.88 -8.55
C ALA A 9 -28.32 -0.66 -8.54
N VAL A 10 -29.36 -1.25 -9.14
CA VAL A 10 -29.44 -2.69 -9.37
C VAL A 10 -28.24 -3.04 -10.26
N LEU A 11 -27.26 -3.75 -9.69
CA LEU A 11 -26.14 -4.28 -10.44
C LEU A 11 -26.70 -5.24 -11.50
N ASP A 12 -26.65 -4.82 -12.75
CA ASP A 12 -27.01 -5.67 -13.89
C ASP A 12 -25.91 -6.73 -14.01
N LEU A 13 -26.12 -7.88 -13.40
CA LEU A 13 -25.19 -9.00 -13.47
C LEU A 13 -25.13 -9.46 -14.92
N PRO A 14 -23.96 -9.42 -15.58
CA PRO A 14 -23.85 -9.90 -16.95
C PRO A 14 -24.31 -11.36 -17.02
N ARG A 15 -25.16 -11.65 -17.98
CA ARG A 15 -25.66 -13.01 -18.23
C ARG A 15 -24.56 -13.99 -18.63
N SER A 16 -23.39 -13.48 -19.06
CA SER A 16 -22.17 -14.22 -19.39
C SER A 16 -21.08 -13.86 -18.34
N GLY A 17 -20.34 -14.85 -17.84
CA GLY A 17 -19.24 -14.64 -16.89
C GLY A 17 -18.58 -15.97 -16.53
N LEU A 18 -17.43 -15.91 -15.85
CA LEU A 18 -16.72 -17.09 -15.39
C LEU A 18 -17.58 -17.84 -14.36
N ASP A 19 -17.65 -19.14 -14.51
CA ASP A 19 -18.18 -20.03 -13.47
C ASP A 19 -17.18 -20.15 -12.29
N LEU A 20 -17.60 -20.79 -11.21
CA LEU A 20 -16.79 -20.88 -10.00
C LEU A 20 -15.43 -21.59 -10.21
N PRO A 21 -15.32 -22.72 -10.94
CA PRO A 21 -14.04 -23.33 -11.26
C PRO A 21 -13.09 -22.41 -12.04
N SER A 22 -13.58 -21.78 -13.09
CA SER A 22 -12.82 -20.83 -13.92
C SER A 22 -12.42 -19.58 -13.13
N TRP A 23 -13.31 -19.11 -12.27
CA TRP A 23 -13.04 -17.99 -11.37
C TRP A 23 -11.92 -18.30 -10.37
N ARG A 24 -11.96 -19.46 -9.72
CA ARG A 24 -10.91 -19.92 -8.81
C ARG A 24 -9.54 -19.99 -9.51
N ALA A 25 -9.51 -20.50 -10.72
CA ALA A 25 -8.29 -20.56 -11.53
C ALA A 25 -7.75 -19.16 -11.85
N ALA A 26 -8.61 -18.25 -12.30
CA ALA A 26 -8.25 -16.89 -12.65
C ALA A 26 -7.71 -16.10 -11.42
N ILE A 27 -8.41 -16.17 -10.29
CA ILE A 27 -7.97 -15.48 -9.06
C ILE A 27 -6.72 -16.13 -8.48
N GLY A 28 -6.63 -17.48 -8.47
CA GLY A 28 -5.48 -18.20 -7.91
C GLY A 28 -4.17 -17.95 -8.65
N SER A 29 -4.22 -17.67 -9.95
CA SER A 29 -3.04 -17.34 -10.77
C SER A 29 -2.64 -15.87 -10.68
N SER A 30 -3.55 -15.00 -10.25
CA SER A 30 -3.36 -13.55 -10.36
C SER A 30 -3.04 -12.88 -9.02
N VAL A 31 -3.26 -13.55 -7.88
CA VAL A 31 -3.20 -12.88 -6.57
C VAL A 31 -2.48 -13.75 -5.52
N VAL A 32 -3.23 -14.51 -4.77
CA VAL A 32 -2.76 -15.47 -3.73
C VAL A 32 -3.75 -16.63 -3.66
N PRO A 33 -3.35 -17.83 -3.23
CA PRO A 33 -4.26 -18.96 -3.08
C PRO A 33 -5.43 -18.64 -2.14
N LEU A 34 -6.65 -18.90 -2.58
CA LEU A 34 -7.90 -18.60 -1.85
C LEU A 34 -8.88 -19.77 -1.96
N ASP A 35 -9.62 -20.04 -0.88
CA ASP A 35 -10.85 -20.84 -0.95
C ASP A 35 -12.03 -19.91 -1.23
N ILE A 36 -12.77 -20.21 -2.32
CA ILE A 36 -13.91 -19.41 -2.79
C ILE A 36 -15.13 -20.32 -2.88
N GLN A 37 -16.23 -19.93 -2.26
CA GLN A 37 -17.48 -20.69 -2.20
C GLN A 37 -18.64 -19.81 -2.65
N ALA A 38 -19.49 -20.36 -3.55
CA ALA A 38 -20.72 -19.68 -3.95
C ALA A 38 -21.74 -19.70 -2.80
N GLU A 39 -22.56 -18.68 -2.70
CA GLU A 39 -23.64 -18.54 -1.72
C GLU A 39 -24.98 -18.19 -2.39
N GLY A 40 -26.05 -18.23 -1.62
CA GLY A 40 -27.38 -17.77 -2.05
C GLY A 40 -28.15 -18.72 -2.98
N GLY A 41 -27.67 -19.95 -3.18
CA GLY A 41 -28.40 -20.96 -3.98
C GLY A 41 -28.52 -20.64 -5.47
N ILE A 42 -27.82 -19.62 -5.96
CA ILE A 42 -27.73 -19.26 -7.38
C ILE A 42 -26.37 -19.67 -7.95
N PRO A 43 -26.30 -20.01 -9.26
CA PRO A 43 -25.01 -20.31 -9.89
C PRO A 43 -24.06 -19.11 -9.77
N PHE A 44 -22.80 -19.38 -9.39
CA PHE A 44 -21.79 -18.35 -9.36
C PHE A 44 -21.51 -17.82 -10.77
N ARG A 45 -21.38 -16.50 -10.86
CA ARG A 45 -20.90 -15.78 -12.04
C ARG A 45 -19.95 -14.68 -11.58
N GLY A 46 -18.81 -14.56 -12.27
CA GLY A 46 -17.82 -13.53 -11.99
C GLY A 46 -17.25 -12.90 -13.26
N HIS A 47 -17.01 -11.59 -13.22
CA HIS A 47 -16.27 -10.85 -14.23
C HIS A 47 -15.03 -10.25 -13.58
N LEU A 48 -13.90 -10.42 -14.24
CA LEU A 48 -12.60 -9.93 -13.84
C LEU A 48 -12.03 -9.06 -14.95
N ARG A 49 -11.67 -7.83 -14.60
CA ARG A 49 -10.76 -6.98 -15.37
C ARG A 49 -9.53 -6.73 -14.52
N SER A 50 -8.36 -6.73 -15.13
CA SER A 50 -7.11 -6.52 -14.39
C SER A 50 -6.15 -5.66 -15.20
N SER A 51 -5.35 -4.89 -14.47
CA SER A 51 -4.19 -4.17 -14.97
C SER A 51 -3.05 -4.38 -13.99
N THR A 52 -1.82 -4.41 -14.48
CA THR A 52 -0.63 -4.46 -13.62
C THR A 52 0.25 -3.26 -13.97
N VAL A 53 0.65 -2.53 -12.95
CA VAL A 53 1.51 -1.35 -13.09
C VAL A 53 2.67 -1.53 -12.11
N ASP A 54 3.88 -1.71 -12.63
CA ASP A 54 5.05 -2.15 -11.87
C ASP A 54 4.73 -3.42 -11.06
N ASP A 55 4.91 -3.39 -9.73
CA ASP A 55 4.62 -4.51 -8.82
C ASP A 55 3.21 -4.43 -8.22
N VAL A 56 2.34 -3.57 -8.73
CA VAL A 56 0.98 -3.35 -8.23
C VAL A 56 -0.04 -3.95 -9.18
N GLY A 57 -0.81 -4.93 -8.69
CA GLY A 57 -1.95 -5.49 -9.39
C GLY A 57 -3.25 -4.76 -9.04
N LEU A 58 -4.01 -4.37 -10.05
CA LEU A 58 -5.34 -3.77 -9.92
C LEU A 58 -6.38 -4.67 -10.56
N PHE A 59 -7.45 -4.92 -9.83
CA PHE A 59 -8.51 -5.84 -10.26
C PHE A 59 -9.87 -5.20 -10.03
N GLN A 60 -10.71 -5.20 -11.06
CA GLN A 60 -12.13 -4.90 -10.93
C GLN A 60 -12.90 -6.20 -11.00
N LEU A 61 -13.68 -6.47 -9.97
CA LEU A 61 -14.43 -7.70 -9.76
C LEU A 61 -15.92 -7.39 -9.72
N VAL A 62 -16.71 -8.11 -10.52
CA VAL A 62 -18.19 -8.12 -10.45
C VAL A 62 -18.59 -9.56 -10.20
N THR A 63 -19.32 -9.82 -9.13
CA THR A 63 -19.60 -11.19 -8.70
C THR A 63 -21.01 -11.35 -8.16
N THR A 64 -21.55 -12.57 -8.32
CA THR A 64 -22.72 -13.04 -7.56
C THR A 64 -22.34 -13.31 -6.10
N PRO A 65 -23.30 -13.57 -5.19
CA PRO A 65 -23.02 -13.85 -3.80
C PRO A 65 -22.00 -14.97 -3.59
N HIS A 66 -21.00 -14.74 -2.76
CA HIS A 66 -19.93 -15.69 -2.50
C HIS A 66 -19.17 -15.36 -1.22
N ARG A 67 -18.39 -16.32 -0.78
CA ARG A 67 -17.42 -16.19 0.33
C ARG A 67 -16.02 -16.49 -0.16
N VAL A 68 -15.06 -15.72 0.32
CA VAL A 68 -13.63 -15.91 0.10
C VAL A 68 -12.95 -16.13 1.44
N THR A 69 -12.11 -17.15 1.53
CA THR A 69 -11.36 -17.45 2.76
C THR A 69 -9.88 -17.68 2.43
N ARG A 70 -9.02 -16.97 3.11
CA ARG A 70 -7.59 -17.24 3.20
C ARG A 70 -7.33 -17.95 4.52
N THR A 71 -7.22 -19.27 4.48
CA THR A 71 -6.97 -20.09 5.68
C THR A 71 -5.48 -20.10 6.01
N PRO A 72 -5.08 -20.42 7.27
CA PRO A 72 -3.66 -20.61 7.62
C PRO A 72 -2.95 -21.65 6.74
N GLY A 73 -3.64 -22.71 6.33
CA GLY A 73 -3.07 -23.75 5.47
C GLY A 73 -2.80 -23.31 4.02
N LEU A 74 -3.31 -22.15 3.60
CA LEU A 74 -3.02 -21.54 2.31
C LEU A 74 -1.87 -20.52 2.37
N ILE A 75 -1.29 -20.28 3.53
CA ILE A 75 -0.21 -19.30 3.77
C ILE A 75 1.08 -20.05 4.01
N SER A 76 2.08 -19.84 3.15
CA SER A 76 3.44 -20.34 3.39
C SER A 76 4.32 -19.25 4.00
N ALA A 77 5.31 -19.64 4.80
CA ALA A 77 6.30 -18.71 5.34
C ALA A 77 7.15 -18.06 4.24
N ASP A 78 7.32 -18.77 3.11
CA ASP A 78 8.10 -18.32 1.96
C ASP A 78 7.27 -17.50 0.94
N ASP A 79 5.95 -17.33 1.18
CA ASP A 79 5.10 -16.51 0.32
C ASP A 79 5.59 -15.05 0.37
N ALA A 80 5.60 -14.39 -0.79
CA ALA A 80 5.77 -12.95 -0.86
C ALA A 80 4.67 -12.23 -0.07
N ARG A 81 5.06 -11.17 0.64
CA ARG A 81 4.17 -10.44 1.54
C ARG A 81 3.50 -9.28 0.82
N PHE A 82 2.19 -9.33 0.76
CA PHE A 82 1.39 -8.30 0.11
C PHE A 82 0.34 -7.75 1.07
N TYR A 83 0.01 -6.48 0.87
CA TYR A 83 -1.26 -5.92 1.32
C TYR A 83 -2.26 -5.91 0.18
N LYS A 84 -3.54 -5.94 0.53
CA LYS A 84 -4.65 -5.67 -0.37
C LYS A 84 -5.47 -4.51 0.14
N ILE A 85 -5.90 -3.66 -0.78
CA ILE A 85 -6.98 -2.72 -0.58
C ILE A 85 -8.21 -3.26 -1.29
N SER A 86 -9.35 -3.28 -0.61
CA SER A 86 -10.66 -3.51 -1.23
C SER A 86 -11.48 -2.24 -1.14
N LEU A 87 -11.86 -1.70 -2.27
CA LEU A 87 -12.82 -0.61 -2.41
C LEU A 87 -14.13 -1.18 -2.93
N GLN A 88 -15.21 -0.99 -2.20
CA GLN A 88 -16.54 -1.39 -2.65
C GLN A 88 -17.06 -0.38 -3.66
N LEU A 89 -17.39 -0.82 -4.89
CA LEU A 89 -17.95 0.04 -5.93
C LEU A 89 -19.48 -0.03 -5.97
N ALA A 90 -20.04 -1.22 -5.75
CA ALA A 90 -21.49 -1.43 -5.64
C ALA A 90 -21.79 -2.70 -4.84
N GLY A 91 -22.99 -2.79 -4.25
CA GLY A 91 -23.34 -3.85 -3.29
C GLY A 91 -22.59 -3.68 -1.97
N ARG A 92 -22.65 -4.72 -1.12
CA ARG A 92 -22.01 -4.70 0.20
C ARG A 92 -21.09 -5.89 0.39
N GLY A 93 -20.00 -5.67 1.15
CA GLY A 93 -19.06 -6.71 1.53
C GLY A 93 -18.72 -6.65 3.02
N ILE A 94 -18.35 -7.77 3.58
CA ILE A 94 -17.82 -7.87 4.95
C ILE A 94 -16.43 -8.45 4.87
N LEU A 95 -15.48 -7.77 5.48
CA LEU A 95 -14.09 -8.23 5.64
C LEU A 95 -13.83 -8.54 7.11
N GLU A 96 -13.24 -9.70 7.37
CA GLU A 96 -12.83 -10.11 8.71
C GLU A 96 -11.34 -10.49 8.71
N GLN A 97 -10.56 -9.90 9.62
CA GLN A 97 -9.16 -10.23 9.87
C GLN A 97 -8.78 -9.88 11.32
N ASP A 98 -8.02 -10.72 11.99
CA ASP A 98 -7.49 -10.49 13.35
C ASP A 98 -8.55 -10.11 14.39
N GLY A 99 -9.72 -10.74 14.33
CA GLY A 99 -10.83 -10.47 15.23
C GLY A 99 -11.60 -9.17 14.94
N ARG A 100 -11.19 -8.40 13.92
CA ARG A 100 -11.90 -7.20 13.46
C ARG A 100 -12.81 -7.52 12.29
N ARG A 101 -13.87 -6.72 12.15
CA ARG A 101 -14.87 -6.87 11.09
C ARG A 101 -15.19 -5.49 10.50
N ALA A 102 -14.94 -5.33 9.22
CA ALA A 102 -15.36 -4.15 8.45
C ALA A 102 -16.56 -4.49 7.57
N SER A 103 -17.61 -3.70 7.66
CA SER A 103 -18.73 -3.73 6.72
C SER A 103 -18.53 -2.62 5.70
N LEU A 104 -18.44 -2.97 4.43
CA LEU A 104 -18.10 -2.06 3.33
C LEU A 104 -19.34 -1.85 2.48
N GLY A 105 -19.78 -0.61 2.38
CA GLY A 105 -20.75 -0.14 1.39
C GLY A 105 -20.08 0.53 0.19
N PRO A 106 -20.84 0.96 -0.83
CA PRO A 106 -20.29 1.65 -1.99
C PRO A 106 -19.46 2.88 -1.59
N GLY A 107 -18.22 2.95 -2.10
CA GLY A 107 -17.25 4.00 -1.79
C GLY A 107 -16.41 3.75 -0.54
N ASP A 108 -16.71 2.73 0.27
CA ASP A 108 -15.91 2.38 1.44
C ASP A 108 -14.69 1.54 1.05
N LEU A 109 -13.60 1.75 1.76
CA LEU A 109 -12.32 1.11 1.54
C LEU A 109 -11.84 0.38 2.80
N ALA A 110 -11.16 -0.74 2.62
CA ALA A 110 -10.44 -1.43 3.70
C ALA A 110 -9.12 -2.01 3.21
N ILE A 111 -8.15 -2.10 4.13
CA ILE A 111 -6.86 -2.77 3.91
C ILE A 111 -6.84 -4.10 4.68
N TYR A 112 -6.13 -5.08 4.13
CA TYR A 112 -5.87 -6.37 4.79
C TYR A 112 -4.56 -7.00 4.32
N ASP A 113 -4.00 -7.83 5.19
CA ASP A 113 -2.73 -8.51 4.99
C ASP A 113 -2.95 -9.91 4.41
N THR A 114 -2.29 -10.22 3.28
CA THR A 114 -2.40 -11.54 2.64
C THR A 114 -1.58 -12.61 3.36
N HIS A 115 -0.64 -12.24 4.22
CA HIS A 115 0.19 -13.16 5.00
C HIS A 115 -0.46 -13.56 6.34
N ARG A 116 -1.71 -13.10 6.55
CA ARG A 116 -2.54 -13.42 7.72
C ARG A 116 -3.90 -13.95 7.25
N PRO A 117 -4.55 -14.86 8.00
CA PRO A 117 -5.88 -15.36 7.65
C PRO A 117 -6.92 -14.23 7.56
N TYR A 118 -7.79 -14.30 6.57
CA TYR A 118 -8.92 -13.37 6.43
C TYR A 118 -10.12 -14.03 5.76
N ARG A 119 -11.28 -13.40 5.89
CA ARG A 119 -12.52 -13.77 5.23
C ARG A 119 -13.16 -12.55 4.59
N LEU A 120 -13.73 -12.77 3.40
CA LEU A 120 -14.61 -11.83 2.74
C LEU A 120 -15.95 -12.51 2.49
N HIS A 121 -17.02 -11.80 2.74
CA HIS A 121 -18.39 -12.29 2.56
C HIS A 121 -19.22 -11.27 1.80
N PHE A 122 -19.81 -11.72 0.68
CA PHE A 122 -20.68 -10.95 -0.18
C PHE A 122 -22.03 -11.67 -0.25
N ALA A 123 -23.01 -11.22 0.53
CA ALA A 123 -24.34 -11.84 0.61
C ALA A 123 -25.25 -11.47 -0.57
N GLU A 124 -24.85 -10.47 -1.36
CA GLU A 124 -25.56 -9.94 -2.50
C GLU A 124 -24.59 -9.75 -3.68
N PRO A 125 -25.10 -9.56 -4.93
CA PRO A 125 -24.24 -9.17 -6.04
C PRO A 125 -23.42 -7.94 -5.71
N SER A 126 -22.14 -7.98 -6.07
CA SER A 126 -21.21 -6.94 -5.66
C SER A 126 -20.21 -6.58 -6.74
N GLN A 127 -19.75 -5.33 -6.71
CA GLN A 127 -18.65 -4.86 -7.52
C GLN A 127 -17.60 -4.24 -6.59
N ALA A 128 -16.36 -4.68 -6.74
CA ALA A 128 -15.24 -4.16 -5.96
C ALA A 128 -14.02 -3.91 -6.86
N MET A 129 -13.21 -2.93 -6.47
CA MET A 129 -11.84 -2.79 -6.95
C MET A 129 -10.90 -3.32 -5.87
N VAL A 130 -9.96 -4.17 -6.25
CA VAL A 130 -8.91 -4.69 -5.38
C VAL A 130 -7.56 -4.23 -5.93
N MET A 131 -6.76 -3.63 -5.08
CA MET A 131 -5.36 -3.33 -5.35
C MET A 131 -4.50 -4.25 -4.48
N ILE A 132 -3.52 -4.94 -5.08
CA ILE A 132 -2.52 -5.76 -4.37
C ILE A 132 -1.13 -5.20 -4.62
N PHE A 133 -0.33 -5.07 -3.58
CA PHE A 133 1.01 -4.49 -3.66
C PHE A 133 1.91 -5.06 -2.56
N PRO A 134 3.25 -5.11 -2.80
CA PRO A 134 4.23 -5.55 -1.80
C PRO A 134 4.16 -4.73 -0.51
N GLN A 135 4.33 -5.38 0.64
CA GLN A 135 4.32 -4.70 1.95
C GLN A 135 5.41 -3.64 2.06
N GLU A 136 6.52 -3.83 1.37
CA GLU A 136 7.67 -2.92 1.34
C GLU A 136 7.35 -1.54 0.73
N MET A 137 6.26 -1.44 -0.05
CA MET A 137 5.80 -0.17 -0.61
C MET A 137 5.08 0.72 0.42
N VAL A 138 4.79 0.19 1.60
CA VAL A 138 4.14 0.92 2.70
C VAL A 138 5.19 1.35 3.70
N ASP A 139 5.33 2.65 3.91
CA ASP A 139 6.29 3.23 4.86
C ASP A 139 5.74 3.29 6.30
N LEU A 140 5.17 2.14 6.74
CA LEU A 140 4.69 1.89 8.10
C LEU A 140 5.19 0.52 8.54
N ALA A 141 5.43 0.35 9.84
CA ALA A 141 5.78 -0.97 10.37
C ALA A 141 4.60 -1.96 10.18
N PRO A 142 4.87 -3.24 9.84
CA PRO A 142 3.81 -4.24 9.66
C PRO A 142 2.88 -4.37 10.88
N GLU A 143 3.42 -4.17 12.08
CA GLU A 143 2.69 -4.20 13.35
C GLU A 143 1.73 -3.01 13.48
N GLU A 144 2.07 -1.86 12.91
CA GLU A 144 1.20 -0.69 12.85
C GLU A 144 0.07 -0.92 11.84
N VAL A 145 0.40 -1.36 10.62
CA VAL A 145 -0.63 -1.68 9.62
C VAL A 145 -1.58 -2.76 10.14
N ALA A 146 -1.06 -3.76 10.86
CA ALA A 146 -1.87 -4.81 11.46
C ALA A 146 -2.93 -4.28 12.45
N GLN A 147 -2.77 -3.09 13.02
CA GLN A 147 -3.77 -2.49 13.91
C GLN A 147 -4.97 -1.94 13.15
N VAL A 148 -4.81 -1.59 11.88
CA VAL A 148 -5.86 -0.98 11.04
C VAL A 148 -6.37 -1.89 9.92
N THR A 149 -5.84 -3.12 9.80
CA THR A 149 -6.43 -4.13 8.90
C THR A 149 -7.87 -4.45 9.27
N ALA A 150 -8.71 -4.76 8.29
CA ALA A 150 -10.15 -4.99 8.44
C ALA A 150 -10.86 -3.87 9.20
N SER A 151 -10.42 -2.62 9.00
CA SER A 151 -11.14 -1.41 9.40
C SER A 151 -11.78 -0.77 8.18
N CYS A 152 -12.95 -0.20 8.36
CA CYS A 152 -13.65 0.52 7.30
C CYS A 152 -13.15 1.97 7.27
N PHE A 153 -12.70 2.42 6.10
CA PHE A 153 -12.42 3.81 5.79
C PHE A 153 -13.60 4.35 4.95
N PRO A 154 -14.60 4.94 5.59
CA PRO A 154 -15.85 5.29 4.93
C PRO A 154 -15.68 6.51 4.02
N GLN A 155 -16.44 6.54 2.90
CA GLN A 155 -16.38 7.63 1.93
C GLN A 155 -17.01 8.95 2.43
N ASP A 156 -17.79 8.92 3.48
CA ASP A 156 -18.59 10.07 3.95
C ASP A 156 -17.92 10.87 5.08
N ARG A 157 -16.83 10.38 5.64
CA ARG A 157 -16.13 11.02 6.77
C ARG A 157 -14.63 10.82 6.75
N GLY A 158 -13.93 11.62 7.56
CA GLY A 158 -12.48 11.57 7.70
C GLY A 158 -11.74 11.75 6.36
N PHE A 159 -10.57 11.19 6.25
CA PHE A 159 -9.80 11.20 5.01
C PHE A 159 -10.40 10.33 3.90
N GLY A 160 -11.21 9.34 4.22
CA GLY A 160 -11.92 8.56 3.22
C GLY A 160 -12.76 9.44 2.30
N ARG A 161 -13.40 10.49 2.83
CA ARG A 161 -14.15 11.47 2.04
C ARG A 161 -13.31 12.16 0.96
N MET A 162 -12.03 12.39 1.22
CA MET A 162 -11.12 13.06 0.29
C MET A 162 -10.43 12.08 -0.65
N ILE A 163 -10.10 10.91 -0.17
CA ILE A 163 -9.21 9.94 -0.82
C ILE A 163 -9.99 8.87 -1.59
N ASN A 164 -11.08 8.33 -1.04
CA ASN A 164 -11.82 7.24 -1.68
C ASN A 164 -12.36 7.59 -3.08
N PRO A 165 -12.81 8.82 -3.40
CA PRO A 165 -13.19 9.19 -4.76
C PRO A 165 -12.08 8.97 -5.79
N PHE A 166 -10.82 9.22 -5.42
CA PHE A 166 -9.68 8.97 -6.30
C PHE A 166 -9.53 7.47 -6.61
N PHE A 167 -9.63 6.61 -5.59
CA PHE A 167 -9.62 5.16 -5.78
C PHE A 167 -10.83 4.66 -6.58
N MET A 168 -12.00 5.29 -6.41
CA MET A 168 -13.19 4.95 -7.20
C MET A 168 -12.97 5.22 -8.69
N GLU A 169 -12.35 6.33 -9.06
CA GLU A 169 -12.03 6.64 -10.45
C GLU A 169 -10.97 5.70 -11.01
N LEU A 170 -9.91 5.39 -10.24
CA LEU A 170 -8.95 4.35 -10.64
C LEU A 170 -9.63 3.00 -10.91
N GLY A 171 -10.60 2.62 -10.07
CA GLY A 171 -11.33 1.35 -10.22
C GLY A 171 -12.28 1.31 -11.39
N ARG A 172 -12.79 2.46 -11.86
CA ARG A 172 -13.69 2.56 -13.02
C ARG A 172 -12.95 2.46 -14.34
N ASP A 173 -11.78 3.06 -14.42
CA ASP A 173 -11.02 3.27 -15.65
C ASP A 173 -9.69 2.51 -15.69
N LEU A 174 -9.72 1.21 -15.35
CA LEU A 174 -8.51 0.36 -15.38
C LEU A 174 -7.81 0.35 -16.76
N ASP A 175 -8.55 0.52 -17.85
CA ASP A 175 -8.00 0.53 -19.21
C ASP A 175 -7.13 1.76 -19.47
N GLN A 176 -7.35 2.86 -18.76
CA GLN A 176 -6.52 4.08 -18.83
C GLN A 176 -5.16 3.88 -18.16
N LEU A 177 -5.02 2.84 -17.31
CA LEU A 177 -3.79 2.54 -16.59
C LEU A 177 -2.70 1.85 -17.46
N SER A 178 -2.85 1.84 -18.76
CA SER A 178 -1.81 1.40 -19.71
C SER A 178 -0.88 2.52 -20.19
N SER A 179 -1.06 3.74 -19.70
CA SER A 179 -0.30 4.92 -20.11
C SER A 179 1.04 5.04 -19.37
N THR A 180 1.97 5.82 -19.94
CA THR A 180 3.27 6.14 -19.33
C THR A 180 3.16 6.82 -17.95
N TYR A 181 1.99 7.39 -17.64
CA TYR A 181 1.73 8.09 -16.36
C TYR A 181 1.09 7.20 -15.30
N SER A 182 0.73 5.97 -15.64
CA SER A 182 -0.01 5.05 -14.75
C SER A 182 0.78 4.71 -13.48
N ALA A 183 2.09 4.51 -13.60
CA ALA A 183 2.96 4.27 -12.46
C ALA A 183 2.89 5.42 -11.43
N ARG A 184 2.89 6.67 -11.91
CA ARG A 184 2.78 7.84 -11.01
C ARG A 184 1.43 7.92 -10.31
N LEU A 185 0.32 7.59 -11.02
CA LEU A 185 -1.02 7.58 -10.41
C LEU A 185 -1.15 6.49 -9.35
N VAL A 186 -0.61 5.30 -9.63
CA VAL A 186 -0.62 4.18 -8.68
C VAL A 186 0.23 4.49 -7.44
N HIS A 187 1.43 5.05 -7.60
CA HIS A 187 2.27 5.47 -6.47
C HIS A 187 1.59 6.58 -5.64
N LEU A 188 0.94 7.56 -6.31
CA LEU A 188 0.16 8.57 -5.61
C LEU A 188 -0.99 7.96 -4.81
N ALA A 189 -1.68 6.95 -5.37
CA ALA A 189 -2.72 6.23 -4.64
C ALA A 189 -2.17 5.57 -3.37
N LEU A 190 -0.99 4.95 -3.46
CA LEU A 190 -0.33 4.34 -2.30
C LEU A 190 0.09 5.39 -1.25
N ASP A 191 0.61 6.54 -1.67
CA ASP A 191 0.98 7.65 -0.76
C ASP A 191 -0.27 8.20 -0.03
N LEU A 192 -1.38 8.36 -0.75
CA LEU A 192 -2.66 8.78 -0.15
C LEU A 192 -3.18 7.73 0.84
N MET A 193 -3.05 6.45 0.51
CA MET A 193 -3.43 5.37 1.42
C MET A 193 -2.57 5.38 2.68
N VAL A 194 -1.25 5.48 2.57
CA VAL A 194 -0.34 5.56 3.73
C VAL A 194 -0.72 6.73 4.62
N THR A 195 -1.05 7.88 4.03
CA THR A 195 -1.52 9.05 4.77
C THR A 195 -2.81 8.75 5.56
N MET A 196 -3.77 8.07 4.92
CA MET A 196 -5.03 7.68 5.55
C MET A 196 -4.81 6.66 6.69
N LEU A 197 -3.94 5.66 6.48
CA LEU A 197 -3.59 4.69 7.52
C LEU A 197 -2.90 5.35 8.71
N SER A 198 -1.97 6.27 8.44
CA SER A 198 -1.26 7.00 9.49
C SER A 198 -2.21 7.81 10.36
N GLN A 199 -3.19 8.49 9.76
CA GLN A 199 -4.19 9.22 10.55
C GLN A 199 -5.05 8.28 11.39
N GLU A 200 -5.53 7.18 10.84
CA GLU A 200 -6.36 6.22 11.60
C GLU A 200 -5.57 5.67 12.80
N LEU A 201 -4.27 5.40 12.61
CA LEU A 201 -3.37 5.01 13.70
C LEU A 201 -3.26 6.10 14.76
N ASP A 202 -3.16 7.38 14.33
CA ASP A 202 -3.13 8.52 15.24
C ASP A 202 -4.36 8.63 16.11
N GLU A 203 -5.52 8.55 15.50
CA GLU A 203 -6.80 8.65 16.19
C GLU A 203 -6.94 7.51 17.22
N ARG A 204 -6.48 6.29 16.87
CA ARG A 204 -6.47 5.15 17.80
C ARG A 204 -5.48 5.34 18.94
N HIS A 205 -4.28 5.80 18.66
CA HIS A 205 -3.27 6.03 19.67
C HIS A 205 -3.61 7.19 20.61
N ALA A 206 -4.28 8.22 20.12
CA ALA A 206 -4.81 9.30 20.95
C ALA A 206 -5.86 8.78 21.95
N ALA A 207 -6.65 7.80 21.54
CA ALA A 207 -7.63 7.15 22.41
C ALA A 207 -6.98 6.22 23.47
N GLU A 208 -5.81 5.64 23.14
CA GLU A 208 -5.09 4.70 24.01
C GLU A 208 -4.05 5.34 24.94
N ALA A 209 -3.89 6.67 24.92
CA ALA A 209 -3.04 7.48 25.82
C ALA A 209 -1.64 6.89 26.12
N SER A 210 -0.90 6.44 25.09
CA SER A 210 0.49 6.05 25.29
C SER A 210 1.46 7.02 24.60
N SER A 211 1.97 7.96 25.40
CA SER A 211 2.93 9.03 25.08
C SER A 211 4.15 8.58 24.25
N SER A 212 4.59 7.35 24.42
CA SER A 212 5.85 6.86 23.84
C SER A 212 5.74 6.54 22.33
N ARG A 213 4.61 6.01 21.87
CA ARG A 213 4.42 5.64 20.45
C ARG A 213 4.12 6.84 19.57
N HIS A 214 3.37 7.80 20.10
CA HIS A 214 3.14 9.08 19.42
C HIS A 214 4.46 9.82 19.18
N LEU A 215 5.29 9.91 20.22
CA LEU A 215 6.62 10.52 20.13
C LEU A 215 7.51 9.83 19.08
N GLY A 216 7.48 8.49 19.01
CA GLY A 216 8.26 7.73 18.00
C GLY A 216 7.89 8.08 16.57
N ARG A 217 6.61 8.33 16.31
CA ARG A 217 6.16 8.75 15.00
C ARG A 217 6.48 10.22 14.70
N GLU A 218 6.24 11.14 15.62
CA GLU A 218 6.64 12.53 15.45
C GLU A 218 8.13 12.65 15.14
N ILE A 219 8.95 11.82 15.81
CA ILE A 219 10.38 11.73 15.53
C ILE A 219 10.64 11.27 14.09
N ARG A 220 9.96 10.23 13.61
CA ARG A 220 10.14 9.75 12.23
C ARG A 220 9.71 10.78 11.20
N GLU A 221 8.58 11.42 11.40
CA GLU A 221 8.12 12.51 10.53
C GLU A 221 9.10 13.69 10.54
N HIS A 222 9.65 14.01 11.69
CA HIS A 222 10.71 15.01 11.80
C HIS A 222 11.93 14.59 10.98
N ILE A 223 12.40 13.37 11.13
CA ILE A 223 13.54 12.85 10.38
C ILE A 223 13.25 12.88 8.86
N LEU A 224 12.09 12.42 8.42
CA LEU A 224 11.72 12.40 6.99
C LEU A 224 11.71 13.80 6.39
N ARG A 225 11.20 14.80 7.10
CA ARG A 225 11.20 16.20 6.65
C ARG A 225 12.60 16.81 6.56
N HIS A 226 13.56 16.30 7.32
CA HIS A 226 14.91 16.82 7.43
C HIS A 226 16.00 15.89 6.88
N LEU A 227 15.62 14.88 6.08
CA LEU A 227 16.56 13.87 5.57
C LEU A 227 17.73 14.46 4.79
N GLY A 228 17.52 15.61 4.12
CA GLY A 228 18.56 16.31 3.37
C GLY A 228 19.50 17.15 4.21
N ASP A 229 19.16 17.41 5.48
CA ASP A 229 19.94 18.30 6.34
C ASP A 229 21.25 17.62 6.75
N GLU A 230 22.36 18.34 6.63
CA GLU A 230 23.70 17.88 7.03
C GLU A 230 23.81 17.65 8.53
N ASP A 231 23.12 18.50 9.31
CA ASP A 231 23.13 18.49 10.78
C ASP A 231 22.14 17.47 11.39
N LEU A 232 21.43 16.72 10.57
CA LEU A 232 20.51 15.70 11.07
C LEU A 232 21.29 14.58 11.77
N SER A 233 21.22 14.57 13.07
CA SER A 233 21.94 13.66 13.96
C SER A 233 21.04 13.19 15.10
N PRO A 234 21.37 12.07 15.78
CA PRO A 234 20.62 11.65 16.96
C PRO A 234 20.53 12.74 18.04
N ALA A 235 21.56 13.58 18.16
CA ALA A 235 21.57 14.67 19.12
C ALA A 235 20.61 15.80 18.73
N SER A 236 20.61 16.22 17.44
CA SER A 236 19.70 17.27 16.98
C SER A 236 18.24 16.80 17.00
N ILE A 237 17.97 15.54 16.66
CA ILE A 237 16.64 14.95 16.74
C ILE A 237 16.14 14.91 18.20
N ALA A 238 16.97 14.43 19.12
CA ALA A 238 16.62 14.36 20.53
C ALA A 238 16.34 15.75 21.12
N ALA A 239 17.15 16.75 20.75
CA ALA A 239 16.97 18.14 21.16
C ALA A 239 15.65 18.73 20.62
N ALA A 240 15.33 18.48 19.35
CA ALA A 240 14.10 18.96 18.72
C ALA A 240 12.82 18.42 19.39
N HIS A 241 12.90 17.23 19.98
CA HIS A 241 11.78 16.57 20.67
C HIS A 241 11.87 16.64 22.21
N TYR A 242 12.81 17.42 22.76
CA TYR A 242 13.00 17.57 24.21
C TYR A 242 13.20 16.25 24.95
N ILE A 243 13.89 15.29 24.34
CA ILE A 243 14.22 13.99 24.95
C ILE A 243 15.73 13.77 25.05
N SER A 244 16.13 12.81 25.86
CA SER A 244 17.52 12.36 25.88
C SER A 244 17.84 11.49 24.66
N VAL A 245 19.07 11.53 24.19
CA VAL A 245 19.58 10.63 23.12
C VAL A 245 19.37 9.15 23.48
N ARG A 246 19.51 8.81 24.78
CA ARG A 246 19.25 7.45 25.29
C ARG A 246 17.78 7.04 25.05
N HIS A 247 16.83 7.94 25.31
CA HIS A 247 15.42 7.68 25.10
C HIS A 247 15.10 7.50 23.60
N LEU A 248 15.73 8.32 22.74
CA LEU A 248 15.65 8.17 21.28
C LEU A 248 16.12 6.78 20.84
N TYR A 249 17.26 6.30 21.34
CA TYR A 249 17.75 4.95 21.04
C TYR A 249 16.80 3.86 21.56
N THR A 250 16.18 4.04 22.72
CA THR A 250 15.20 3.08 23.27
C THR A 250 13.98 2.95 22.34
N ILE A 251 13.49 4.08 21.80
CA ILE A 251 12.35 4.08 20.86
C ILE A 251 12.67 3.24 19.59
N PHE A 252 13.85 3.44 18.99
CA PHE A 252 14.25 2.73 17.78
C PHE A 252 14.67 1.27 18.05
N SER A 253 15.30 0.98 19.19
CA SER A 253 15.72 -0.38 19.54
C SER A 253 14.54 -1.32 19.80
N ALA A 254 13.40 -0.80 20.23
CA ALA A 254 12.16 -1.59 20.36
C ALA A 254 11.72 -2.20 19.03
N GLU A 255 12.18 -1.66 17.90
CA GLU A 255 11.90 -2.13 16.54
C GLU A 255 13.11 -2.82 15.88
N GLY A 256 14.13 -3.15 16.66
CA GLY A 256 15.31 -3.88 16.18
C GLY A 256 16.28 -3.08 15.31
N GLN A 257 16.13 -1.75 15.22
CA GLN A 257 16.97 -0.87 14.41
C GLN A 257 17.62 0.24 15.22
N THR A 258 18.70 0.81 14.70
CA THR A 258 19.26 2.06 15.25
C THR A 258 18.73 3.26 14.48
N VAL A 259 18.57 4.41 15.14
CA VAL A 259 18.14 5.65 14.49
C VAL A 259 19.04 6.02 13.29
N SER A 260 20.35 5.84 13.42
CA SER A 260 21.29 6.13 12.33
C SER A 260 21.17 5.16 11.14
N ALA A 261 20.88 3.88 11.41
CA ALA A 261 20.62 2.91 10.36
C ALA A 261 19.33 3.23 9.62
N TRP A 262 18.28 3.60 10.36
CA TRP A 262 17.00 3.99 9.79
C TRP A 262 17.12 5.24 8.90
N ILE A 263 17.78 6.31 9.38
CA ILE A 263 18.05 7.53 8.58
C ILE A 263 18.80 7.17 7.30
N ARG A 264 19.86 6.35 7.41
CA ARG A 264 20.66 5.94 6.26
C ARG A 264 19.83 5.16 5.23
N SER A 265 19.02 4.21 5.65
CA SER A 265 18.14 3.44 4.77
C SER A 265 17.17 4.37 4.03
N ARG A 266 16.50 5.30 4.73
CA ARG A 266 15.59 6.27 4.10
C ARG A 266 16.30 7.19 3.10
N ARG A 267 17.49 7.69 3.44
CA ARG A 267 18.33 8.48 2.51
C ARG A 267 18.63 7.68 1.24
N LEU A 268 19.05 6.42 1.39
CA LEU A 268 19.37 5.56 0.26
C LEU A 268 18.16 5.26 -0.62
N GLU A 269 16.98 5.08 -0.06
CA GLU A 269 15.74 4.90 -0.81
C GLU A 269 15.38 6.14 -1.65
N HIS A 270 15.46 7.33 -1.06
CA HIS A 270 15.23 8.57 -1.79
C HIS A 270 16.26 8.76 -2.92
N ILE A 271 17.55 8.51 -2.65
CA ILE A 271 18.59 8.56 -3.67
C ILE A 271 18.31 7.55 -4.78
N ARG A 272 17.88 6.34 -4.45
CA ARG A 272 17.51 5.31 -5.42
C ARG A 272 16.40 5.79 -6.36
N ARG A 273 15.33 6.39 -5.80
CA ARG A 273 14.23 6.97 -6.59
C ARG A 273 14.73 8.11 -7.49
N ASP A 274 15.52 9.03 -6.93
CA ASP A 274 16.08 10.15 -7.69
C ASP A 274 17.03 9.68 -8.81
N LEU A 275 17.79 8.61 -8.61
CA LEU A 275 18.66 8.02 -9.64
C LEU A 275 17.89 7.34 -10.78
N ALA A 276 16.67 6.88 -10.52
CA ALA A 276 15.78 6.32 -11.54
C ALA A 276 14.97 7.41 -12.27
N ASP A 277 14.86 8.61 -11.71
CA ASP A 277 14.07 9.70 -12.29
C ASP A 277 14.75 10.25 -13.56
N PRO A 278 14.09 10.18 -14.74
CA PRO A 278 14.62 10.75 -15.99
C PRO A 278 14.86 12.26 -15.92
N LEU A 279 14.11 12.98 -15.08
CA LEU A 279 14.28 14.44 -14.91
C LEU A 279 15.59 14.80 -14.21
N LEU A 280 16.22 13.85 -13.54
CA LEU A 280 17.49 14.00 -12.84
C LEU A 280 18.66 13.29 -13.55
N ALA A 281 18.45 12.85 -14.79
CA ALA A 281 19.45 12.09 -15.56
C ALA A 281 20.79 12.82 -15.69
N ASP A 282 20.75 14.12 -15.97
CA ASP A 282 21.94 14.97 -16.17
C ASP A 282 22.60 15.42 -14.86
N ARG A 283 21.99 15.16 -13.71
CA ARG A 283 22.58 15.54 -12.43
C ARG A 283 23.71 14.58 -12.05
N PRO A 284 24.87 15.08 -11.59
CA PRO A 284 25.93 14.22 -11.05
C PRO A 284 25.40 13.34 -9.92
N ILE A 285 25.80 12.07 -9.88
CA ILE A 285 25.38 11.11 -8.84
C ILE A 285 25.75 11.63 -7.43
N SER A 286 26.90 12.28 -7.29
CA SER A 286 27.32 12.91 -6.04
C SER A 286 26.39 14.07 -5.61
N ALA A 287 25.88 14.84 -6.56
CA ALA A 287 24.94 15.91 -6.28
C ALA A 287 23.57 15.36 -5.84
N VAL A 288 23.12 14.24 -6.43
CA VAL A 288 21.90 13.55 -6.01
C VAL A 288 22.07 13.00 -4.60
N ALA A 289 23.20 12.34 -4.30
CA ALA A 289 23.47 11.82 -2.96
C ALA A 289 23.62 12.95 -1.92
N GLY A 290 24.31 14.04 -2.27
CA GLY A 290 24.50 15.20 -1.41
C GLY A 290 23.17 15.87 -1.01
N ARG A 291 22.19 15.93 -1.91
CA ARG A 291 20.84 16.43 -1.60
C ARG A 291 20.18 15.71 -0.42
N TRP A 292 20.54 14.46 -0.21
CA TRP A 292 20.04 13.61 0.87
C TRP A 292 21.05 13.42 1.99
N GLY A 293 22.02 14.34 2.16
CA GLY A 293 23.00 14.34 3.25
C GLY A 293 24.07 13.23 3.18
N LEU A 294 24.32 12.65 1.99
CA LEU A 294 25.43 11.71 1.76
C LEU A 294 26.49 12.36 0.86
N HIS A 295 27.36 13.18 1.47
CA HIS A 295 28.35 13.99 0.76
C HIS A 295 29.65 13.24 0.43
N ASP A 296 30.02 12.24 1.24
CA ASP A 296 31.20 11.38 0.94
C ASP A 296 30.83 10.36 -0.14
N ALA A 297 31.31 10.60 -1.36
CA ALA A 297 31.03 9.76 -2.51
C ALA A 297 31.52 8.31 -2.37
N ALA A 298 32.66 8.10 -1.68
CA ALA A 298 33.21 6.77 -1.47
C ALA A 298 32.38 5.98 -0.44
N HIS A 299 32.00 6.64 0.63
CA HIS A 299 31.10 6.08 1.63
C HIS A 299 29.74 5.77 1.03
N PHE A 300 29.14 6.73 0.32
CA PHE A 300 27.85 6.56 -0.36
C PHE A 300 27.87 5.35 -1.31
N SER A 301 28.87 5.24 -2.18
CA SER A 301 28.93 4.13 -3.14
C SER A 301 29.00 2.76 -2.46
N ARG A 302 29.72 2.66 -1.33
CA ARG A 302 29.81 1.42 -0.56
C ARG A 302 28.47 1.04 0.10
N VAL A 303 27.83 2.00 0.78
CA VAL A 303 26.56 1.73 1.48
C VAL A 303 25.41 1.47 0.50
N PHE A 304 25.38 2.17 -0.63
CA PHE A 304 24.40 1.94 -1.69
C PHE A 304 24.55 0.53 -2.29
N LYS A 305 25.80 0.12 -2.60
CA LYS A 305 26.05 -1.23 -3.12
C LYS A 305 25.73 -2.32 -2.10
N ALA A 306 25.98 -2.07 -0.81
CA ALA A 306 25.64 -3.01 0.25
C ALA A 306 24.13 -3.17 0.41
N GLU A 307 23.35 -2.08 0.26
CA GLU A 307 21.89 -2.09 0.41
C GLU A 307 21.18 -2.69 -0.82
N PHE A 308 21.59 -2.31 -2.04
CA PHE A 308 20.87 -2.64 -3.27
C PHE A 308 21.59 -3.65 -4.19
N GLY A 309 22.75 -4.17 -3.78
CA GLY A 309 23.50 -5.18 -4.53
C GLY A 309 24.32 -4.65 -5.71
N GLU A 310 24.11 -3.41 -6.16
CA GLU A 310 24.78 -2.81 -7.30
C GLU A 310 25.25 -1.38 -7.03
N SER A 311 26.20 -0.87 -7.86
CA SER A 311 26.69 0.50 -7.70
C SER A 311 25.65 1.53 -8.16
N PRO A 312 25.68 2.78 -7.61
CA PRO A 312 24.77 3.85 -8.02
C PRO A 312 24.78 4.12 -9.53
N SER A 313 25.97 4.02 -10.15
CA SER A 313 26.13 4.24 -11.60
C SER A 313 25.55 3.09 -12.44
N ALA A 314 25.67 1.84 -11.98
CA ALA A 314 25.05 0.69 -12.63
C ALA A 314 23.54 0.77 -12.53
N TYR A 315 23.02 1.10 -11.34
CA TYR A 315 21.60 1.30 -11.09
C TYR A 315 21.01 2.37 -12.01
N ARG A 316 21.61 3.58 -12.07
CA ARG A 316 21.18 4.67 -12.96
C ARG A 316 21.13 4.23 -14.42
N ARG A 317 22.22 3.63 -14.94
CA ARG A 317 22.25 3.17 -16.33
C ARG A 317 21.15 2.20 -16.68
N ARG A 318 20.84 1.28 -15.78
CA ARG A 318 19.79 0.27 -15.96
C ARG A 318 18.40 0.89 -16.06
N HIS A 319 18.11 1.91 -15.25
CA HIS A 319 16.80 2.56 -15.21
C HIS A 319 16.61 3.72 -16.19
N GLN A 320 17.69 4.26 -16.72
CA GLN A 320 17.68 5.36 -17.70
C GLN A 320 18.07 4.92 -19.11
N ALA A 321 18.36 3.63 -19.31
CA ALA A 321 18.54 3.11 -20.67
C ALA A 321 17.21 3.29 -21.44
N PRO A 322 17.24 3.91 -22.66
CA PRO A 322 16.06 3.96 -23.50
C PRO A 322 15.58 2.54 -23.73
N ALA A 323 14.28 2.29 -23.57
CA ALA A 323 13.67 1.04 -23.96
C ALA A 323 14.08 0.78 -25.42
N LEU A 324 14.93 -0.23 -25.64
CA LEU A 324 15.25 -0.69 -26.99
C LEU A 324 13.93 -1.04 -27.65
N SER A 325 13.51 -0.17 -28.58
CA SER A 325 12.41 -0.39 -29.49
C SER A 325 12.58 -1.79 -30.11
N LEU A 326 11.80 -2.76 -29.68
CA LEU A 326 11.56 -3.98 -30.42
C LEU A 326 10.65 -3.63 -31.61
N ALA A 327 11.26 -2.96 -32.60
CA ALA A 327 10.73 -2.87 -33.95
C ALA A 327 11.70 -3.63 -34.85
N GLY A 328 11.33 -4.85 -35.21
CA GLY A 328 12.00 -5.73 -36.11
C GLY A 328 11.08 -6.91 -36.40
#